data_ca878b55581f82bd6bebd3e0b4ebf59f
#
_entry.id   ca878b55581f82bd6bebd3e0b4ebf59f
#
_cell.length_a   1.000
_cell.length_b   1.000
_cell.length_c   1.000
_cell.angle_alpha   90.00
_cell.angle_beta   90.00
_cell.angle_gamma   90.00
#
_symmetry.space_group_name_H-M   'P 1'
#
loop_
_entity.id
_entity.type
_entity.pdbx_description
1 polymer ?
#
loop_
_entity_poly.entity_id
_entity_poly.type
_entity_poly.pdbx_seq_one_letter_code
_entity_poly.pdbx_strand_id
1 'polypeptide(L)'
;MCIRDRIYTTQTSQRGELKSELKRLMELNQTISTEARNLTDALKGNSKVQGDWGEMLLETILDSSALSKGIHYQTQYNIKDEEGRNLRPDVVLHLPEKKDIVIDSKVSLTAFVGYSSADTEEERRRYLAAHIASVRQHVTELGRKEYQRRLNSPDFVIMFIPNEPAFLAALQNDTAIWSDAYDKKVIISSPTNLFALLKLVADLWKYNDQDKNTKEIAACGLKLYEQLVAFTASLEGVGTALD
;
A
#
# COMPACT_ATOMS: atom_id res chain seq x y z
N MET A 1 25.74 -23.01 20.74
CA MET A 1 24.38 -22.56 20.46
C MET A 1 23.95 -23.22 19.15
N CYS A 2 22.99 -24.13 19.20
CA CYS A 2 22.66 -25.05 18.10
C CYS A 2 21.83 -24.29 17.03
N ILE A 3 21.97 -24.65 15.75
CA ILE A 3 21.18 -24.08 14.62
C ILE A 3 19.69 -24.16 14.94
N ARG A 4 19.24 -25.17 15.63
CA ARG A 4 17.87 -25.40 16.09
C ARG A 4 17.38 -24.34 17.07
N ASP A 5 18.24 -23.85 17.98
CA ASP A 5 17.88 -22.78 18.93
C ASP A 5 17.75 -21.42 18.25
N ARG A 6 18.54 -21.19 17.21
CA ARG A 6 18.44 -19.97 16.38
C ARG A 6 17.13 -19.91 15.59
N ILE A 7 16.71 -21.05 15.01
CA ILE A 7 15.43 -21.13 14.28
C ILE A 7 14.25 -20.92 15.25
N TYR A 8 14.31 -21.50 16.45
CA TYR A 8 13.25 -21.34 17.46
C TYR A 8 13.14 -19.90 17.97
N THR A 9 14.27 -19.25 18.25
CA THR A 9 14.27 -17.83 18.69
C THR A 9 13.78 -16.90 17.58
N THR A 10 14.18 -17.12 16.33
CA THR A 10 13.71 -16.32 15.18
C THR A 10 12.22 -16.50 14.95
N GLN A 11 11.69 -17.73 15.02
CA GLN A 11 10.25 -18.00 14.88
C GLN A 11 9.44 -17.41 16.03
N THR A 12 9.96 -17.41 17.25
CA THR A 12 9.25 -16.84 18.41
C THR A 12 9.23 -15.31 18.34
N SER A 13 10.33 -14.69 17.88
CA SER A 13 10.41 -13.25 17.63
C SER A 13 9.43 -12.84 16.53
N GLN A 14 9.43 -13.53 15.38
CA GLN A 14 8.51 -13.25 14.27
C GLN A 14 7.04 -13.43 14.66
N ARG A 15 6.71 -14.42 15.50
CA ARG A 15 5.35 -14.57 16.05
C ARG A 15 4.98 -13.44 16.99
N GLY A 16 5.92 -12.94 17.80
CA GLY A 16 5.74 -11.80 18.67
C GLY A 16 5.48 -10.51 17.89
N GLU A 17 6.28 -10.27 16.86
CA GLU A 17 6.12 -9.14 15.94
C GLU A 17 4.78 -9.18 15.21
N LEU A 18 4.42 -10.34 14.63
CA LEU A 18 3.15 -10.52 13.95
C LEU A 18 1.95 -10.29 14.88
N LYS A 19 2.00 -10.77 16.12
CA LYS A 19 0.96 -10.56 17.12
C LYS A 19 0.85 -9.08 17.52
N SER A 20 1.96 -8.37 17.66
CA SER A 20 2.03 -6.94 17.93
C SER A 20 1.43 -6.13 16.77
N GLU A 21 1.75 -6.52 15.53
CA GLU A 21 1.25 -5.90 14.31
C GLU A 21 -0.26 -6.13 14.14
N LEU A 22 -0.74 -7.35 14.39
CA LEU A 22 -2.18 -7.65 14.39
C LEU A 22 -2.94 -6.84 15.44
N LYS A 23 -2.36 -6.64 16.63
CA LYS A 23 -2.95 -5.80 17.67
C LYS A 23 -3.04 -4.34 17.22
N ARG A 24 -1.97 -3.80 16.63
CA ARG A 24 -1.97 -2.45 16.04
C ARG A 24 -3.01 -2.30 14.94
N LEU A 25 -3.15 -3.30 14.06
CA LEU A 25 -4.20 -3.35 13.04
C LEU A 25 -5.60 -3.28 13.65
N MET A 26 -5.84 -4.07 14.71
CA MET A 26 -7.14 -4.06 15.39
C MET A 26 -7.42 -2.73 16.07
N GLU A 27 -6.44 -2.13 16.73
CA GLU A 27 -6.55 -0.81 17.38
C GLU A 27 -6.79 0.29 16.33
N LEU A 28 -6.04 0.30 15.25
CA LEU A 28 -6.21 1.24 14.14
C LEU A 28 -7.59 1.09 13.50
N ASN A 29 -8.01 -0.14 13.22
CA ASN A 29 -9.34 -0.42 12.65
C ASN A 29 -10.47 0.02 13.61
N GLN A 30 -10.30 -0.18 14.91
CA GLN A 30 -11.28 0.23 15.93
C GLN A 30 -11.35 1.76 16.05
N THR A 31 -10.22 2.45 16.01
CA THR A 31 -10.16 3.92 15.98
C THR A 31 -10.80 4.47 14.72
N ILE A 32 -10.41 3.96 13.55
CA ILE A 32 -10.99 4.33 12.25
C ILE A 32 -12.50 4.06 12.21
N SER A 33 -12.96 2.92 12.70
CA SER A 33 -14.38 2.56 12.73
C SER A 33 -15.18 3.44 13.67
N THR A 34 -14.61 3.85 14.82
CA THR A 34 -15.25 4.74 15.79
C THR A 34 -15.29 6.17 15.27
N GLU A 35 -14.20 6.65 14.69
CA GLU A 35 -14.13 7.96 14.05
C GLU A 35 -15.06 8.03 12.83
N ALA A 36 -15.13 6.98 12.02
CA ALA A 36 -16.04 6.89 10.88
C ALA A 36 -17.52 6.94 11.30
N ARG A 37 -17.89 6.33 12.43
CA ARG A 37 -19.27 6.43 12.97
C ARG A 37 -19.58 7.83 13.49
N ASN A 38 -18.68 8.43 14.26
CA ASN A 38 -18.85 9.78 14.79
C ASN A 38 -18.87 10.83 13.68
N LEU A 39 -18.12 10.57 12.60
CA LEU A 39 -18.01 11.46 11.46
C LEU A 39 -19.17 11.29 10.47
N THR A 40 -19.87 10.15 10.48
CA THR A 40 -21.05 9.91 9.63
C THR A 40 -22.09 11.02 9.83
N ASP A 41 -22.27 11.49 11.05
CA ASP A 41 -23.19 12.61 11.36
C ASP A 41 -22.61 13.98 10.97
N ALA A 42 -21.30 14.16 11.05
CA ALA A 42 -20.63 15.41 10.66
C ALA A 42 -20.47 15.53 9.13
N LEU A 43 -20.43 14.41 8.40
CA LEU A 43 -20.27 14.34 6.95
C LEU A 43 -21.60 14.48 6.18
N LYS A 44 -22.74 14.59 6.86
CA LYS A 44 -24.03 14.81 6.19
C LYS A 44 -23.99 16.05 5.32
N GLY A 45 -23.88 15.85 4.00
CA GLY A 45 -24.09 16.89 2.99
C GLY A 45 -22.85 17.62 2.47
N ASN A 46 -21.62 17.31 2.91
CA ASN A 46 -20.43 17.98 2.42
C ASN A 46 -19.40 17.00 1.79
N SER A 47 -19.50 16.85 0.46
CA SER A 47 -18.63 15.96 -0.31
C SER A 47 -17.14 16.36 -0.26
N LYS A 48 -16.84 17.64 -0.07
CA LYS A 48 -15.45 18.12 0.06
C LYS A 48 -14.83 17.62 1.37
N VAL A 49 -15.55 17.74 2.49
CA VAL A 49 -15.09 17.25 3.79
C VAL A 49 -14.89 15.73 3.77
N GLN A 50 -15.72 14.99 3.03
CA GLN A 50 -15.54 13.54 2.83
C GLN A 50 -14.24 13.23 2.07
N GLY A 51 -13.91 14.01 1.03
CA GLY A 51 -12.67 13.87 0.28
C GLY A 51 -11.44 14.15 1.15
N ASP A 52 -11.42 15.31 1.81
CA ASP A 52 -10.32 15.74 2.67
C ASP A 52 -10.06 14.71 3.80
N TRP A 53 -11.14 14.14 4.38
CA TRP A 53 -11.03 13.08 5.37
C TRP A 53 -10.46 11.79 4.80
N GLY A 54 -10.90 11.38 3.61
CA GLY A 54 -10.37 10.19 2.94
C GLY A 54 -8.87 10.30 2.65
N GLU A 55 -8.41 11.47 2.21
CA GLU A 55 -6.98 11.76 1.99
C GLU A 55 -6.20 11.73 3.32
N MET A 56 -6.73 12.35 4.38
CA MET A 56 -6.11 12.34 5.70
C MET A 56 -5.98 10.92 6.27
N LEU A 57 -7.01 10.09 6.12
CA LEU A 57 -6.97 8.69 6.55
C LEU A 57 -5.94 7.90 5.76
N LEU A 58 -5.87 8.10 4.46
CA LEU A 58 -4.87 7.47 3.60
C LEU A 58 -3.44 7.84 4.04
N GLU A 59 -3.18 9.13 4.34
CA GLU A 59 -1.88 9.56 4.88
C GLU A 59 -1.59 8.92 6.23
N THR A 60 -2.57 8.84 7.15
CA THR A 60 -2.40 8.18 8.45
C THR A 60 -2.03 6.71 8.32
N ILE A 61 -2.64 6.00 7.37
CA ILE A 61 -2.32 4.59 7.08
C ILE A 61 -0.91 4.46 6.52
N LEU A 62 -0.51 5.34 5.60
CA LEU A 62 0.83 5.37 5.03
C LEU A 62 1.90 5.64 6.10
N ASP A 63 1.71 6.61 6.96
CA ASP A 63 2.63 6.95 8.05
C ASP A 63 2.78 5.81 9.07
N SER A 64 1.71 5.02 9.25
CA SER A 64 1.70 3.85 10.15
C SER A 64 2.34 2.60 9.53
N SER A 65 2.63 2.60 8.23
CA SER A 65 3.09 1.41 7.48
C SER A 65 4.58 1.13 7.54
N ALA A 66 5.37 1.96 8.20
CA ALA A 66 6.84 1.96 8.20
C ALA A 66 7.49 2.30 6.83
N LEU A 67 6.71 2.86 5.90
CA LEU A 67 7.19 3.41 4.64
C LEU A 67 7.56 4.89 4.80
N SER A 68 8.56 5.36 4.06
CA SER A 68 9.06 6.73 4.13
C SER A 68 8.56 7.56 2.96
N LYS A 69 7.93 8.70 3.23
CA LYS A 69 7.50 9.67 2.22
C LYS A 69 8.70 10.19 1.42
N GLY A 70 8.55 10.31 0.12
CA GLY A 70 9.62 10.74 -0.79
C GLY A 70 10.58 9.63 -1.24
N ILE A 71 10.62 8.48 -0.55
CA ILE A 71 11.43 7.31 -0.92
C ILE A 71 10.52 6.18 -1.40
N HIS A 72 9.59 5.75 -0.55
CA HIS A 72 8.73 4.60 -0.78
C HIS A 72 7.36 5.00 -1.33
N TYR A 73 6.91 6.23 -1.09
CA TYR A 73 5.68 6.77 -1.67
C TYR A 73 5.75 8.29 -1.85
N GLN A 74 4.93 8.80 -2.77
CA GLN A 74 4.74 10.22 -3.00
C GLN A 74 3.24 10.53 -3.03
N THR A 75 2.84 11.66 -2.41
CA THR A 75 1.47 12.16 -2.44
C THR A 75 1.33 13.24 -3.51
N GLN A 76 0.13 13.34 -4.11
CA GLN A 76 -0.22 14.38 -5.09
C GLN A 76 0.77 14.45 -6.28
N TYR A 77 1.20 13.29 -6.76
CA TYR A 77 2.13 13.19 -7.88
C TYR A 77 1.48 13.69 -9.18
N ASN A 78 2.19 14.55 -9.93
CA ASN A 78 1.68 15.06 -11.19
C ASN A 78 2.23 14.22 -12.36
N ILE A 79 1.34 13.54 -13.07
CA ILE A 79 1.64 12.79 -14.29
C ILE A 79 1.04 13.60 -15.46
N LYS A 80 1.86 13.94 -16.46
CA LYS A 80 1.34 14.53 -17.70
C LYS A 80 0.92 13.43 -18.65
N ASP A 81 -0.28 13.55 -19.21
CA ASP A 81 -0.71 12.65 -20.26
C ASP A 81 -0.17 13.08 -21.65
N GLU A 82 -0.33 12.22 -22.68
CA GLU A 82 0.11 12.52 -24.04
C GLU A 82 -0.59 13.71 -24.65
N GLU A 83 -1.77 14.06 -24.14
CA GLU A 83 -2.57 15.22 -24.52
C GLU A 83 -2.27 16.45 -23.64
N GLY A 84 -1.26 16.37 -22.76
CA GLY A 84 -0.85 17.47 -21.87
C GLY A 84 -1.75 17.67 -20.65
N ARG A 85 -2.74 16.80 -20.40
CA ARG A 85 -3.62 16.86 -19.22
C ARG A 85 -2.87 16.37 -18.00
N ASN A 86 -3.01 17.06 -16.89
CA ASN A 86 -2.43 16.64 -15.63
C ASN A 86 -3.31 15.53 -14.99
N LEU A 87 -2.77 14.32 -14.90
CA LEU A 87 -3.31 13.27 -14.07
C LEU A 87 -2.66 13.37 -12.70
N ARG A 88 -3.48 13.45 -11.66
CA ARG A 88 -3.00 13.61 -10.29
C ARG A 88 -3.57 12.51 -9.41
N PRO A 89 -2.87 11.37 -9.31
CA PRO A 89 -3.21 10.34 -8.34
C PRO A 89 -2.98 10.86 -6.92
N ASP A 90 -3.75 10.38 -5.95
CA ASP A 90 -3.59 10.80 -4.56
C ASP A 90 -2.25 10.32 -4.00
N VAL A 91 -1.88 9.06 -4.31
CA VAL A 91 -0.59 8.47 -3.90
C VAL A 91 0.00 7.61 -5.03
N VAL A 92 1.31 7.71 -5.20
CA VAL A 92 2.12 6.76 -5.96
C VAL A 92 3.03 6.03 -4.98
N LEU A 93 2.87 4.72 -4.88
CA LEU A 93 3.66 3.82 -4.05
C LEU A 93 4.75 3.18 -4.89
N HIS A 94 6.00 3.40 -4.51
CA HIS A 94 7.16 2.84 -5.18
C HIS A 94 7.47 1.44 -4.63
N LEU A 95 7.62 0.48 -5.52
CA LEU A 95 8.08 -0.87 -5.21
C LEU A 95 9.57 -1.03 -5.53
N PRO A 96 10.24 -2.04 -4.99
CA PRO A 96 11.54 -2.46 -5.52
C PRO A 96 11.47 -2.69 -7.03
N GLU A 97 12.63 -2.65 -7.72
CA GLU A 97 12.75 -2.81 -9.16
C GLU A 97 12.07 -1.70 -10.00
N LYS A 98 11.86 -0.51 -9.40
CA LYS A 98 11.30 0.66 -10.07
C LYS A 98 9.88 0.44 -10.63
N LYS A 99 9.08 -0.33 -9.93
CA LYS A 99 7.65 -0.48 -10.20
C LYS A 99 6.84 0.45 -9.32
N ASP A 100 5.73 0.98 -9.84
CA ASP A 100 4.89 1.93 -9.13
C ASP A 100 3.44 1.44 -9.04
N ILE A 101 2.80 1.59 -7.89
CA ILE A 101 1.37 1.34 -7.70
C ILE A 101 0.67 2.67 -7.43
N VAL A 102 -0.40 2.95 -8.15
CA VAL A 102 -1.26 4.11 -7.91
C VAL A 102 -2.35 3.74 -6.91
N ILE A 103 -2.59 4.64 -5.96
CA ILE A 103 -3.71 4.59 -5.02
C ILE A 103 -4.52 5.88 -5.21
N ASP A 104 -5.84 5.74 -5.44
CA ASP A 104 -6.78 6.84 -5.62
C ASP A 104 -7.96 6.66 -4.65
N SER A 105 -8.31 7.70 -3.87
CA SER A 105 -9.26 7.61 -2.75
C SER A 105 -10.61 8.29 -3.00
N LYS A 106 -10.97 8.58 -4.24
CA LYS A 106 -12.10 9.43 -4.63
C LYS A 106 -13.46 8.74 -4.62
N VAL A 107 -13.82 8.03 -3.56
CA VAL A 107 -15.15 7.41 -3.44
C VAL A 107 -16.09 8.28 -2.61
N SER A 108 -17.24 8.64 -3.18
CA SER A 108 -18.29 9.35 -2.43
C SER A 108 -18.95 8.42 -1.42
N LEU A 109 -18.98 8.82 -0.16
CA LEU A 109 -19.66 8.12 0.93
C LEU A 109 -21.08 8.62 1.19
N THR A 110 -21.58 9.62 0.43
CA THR A 110 -22.88 10.27 0.68
C THR A 110 -24.03 9.27 0.69
N ALA A 111 -24.06 8.34 -0.25
CA ALA A 111 -25.09 7.31 -0.32
C ALA A 111 -24.97 6.30 0.84
N PHE A 112 -23.73 5.98 1.27
CA PHE A 112 -23.52 5.11 2.42
C PHE A 112 -23.95 5.76 3.74
N VAL A 113 -23.70 7.06 3.91
CA VAL A 113 -24.22 7.84 5.04
C VAL A 113 -25.74 7.80 5.09
N GLY A 114 -26.42 7.98 3.95
CA GLY A 114 -27.86 7.82 3.85
C GLY A 114 -28.34 6.39 4.22
N TYR A 115 -27.61 5.37 3.76
CA TYR A 115 -27.88 3.98 4.11
C TYR A 115 -27.79 3.72 5.62
N SER A 116 -26.76 4.26 6.28
CA SER A 116 -26.53 4.07 7.72
C SER A 116 -27.54 4.84 8.59
N SER A 117 -28.14 5.92 8.05
CA SER A 117 -29.08 6.80 8.76
C SER A 117 -30.53 6.60 8.33
N ALA A 118 -30.84 5.61 7.48
CA ALA A 118 -32.18 5.37 6.97
C ALA A 118 -33.10 4.80 8.07
N ASP A 119 -34.26 5.38 8.24
CA ASP A 119 -35.26 4.97 9.24
C ASP A 119 -36.16 3.84 8.70
N THR A 120 -36.32 3.74 7.38
CA THR A 120 -37.17 2.74 6.72
C THR A 120 -36.33 1.77 5.88
N GLU A 121 -36.83 0.53 5.75
CA GLU A 121 -36.18 -0.48 4.93
C GLU A 121 -36.17 -0.11 3.44
N GLU A 122 -37.14 0.64 2.97
CA GLU A 122 -37.24 1.12 1.60
C GLU A 122 -36.14 2.16 1.31
N GLU A 123 -35.96 3.12 2.20
CA GLU A 123 -34.86 4.10 2.11
C GLU A 123 -33.50 3.42 2.17
N ARG A 124 -33.35 2.45 3.06
CA ARG A 124 -32.12 1.67 3.21
C ARG A 124 -31.76 0.97 1.90
N ARG A 125 -32.70 0.29 1.26
CA ARG A 125 -32.48 -0.36 -0.04
C ARG A 125 -32.10 0.65 -1.13
N ARG A 126 -32.78 1.79 -1.18
CA ARG A 126 -32.51 2.84 -2.15
C ARG A 126 -31.10 3.41 -2.00
N TYR A 127 -30.69 3.72 -0.77
CA TYR A 127 -29.35 4.25 -0.50
C TYR A 127 -28.25 3.22 -0.72
N LEU A 128 -28.49 1.96 -0.40
CA LEU A 128 -27.55 0.87 -0.68
C LEU A 128 -27.34 0.71 -2.18
N ALA A 129 -28.39 0.69 -2.97
CA ALA A 129 -28.30 0.64 -4.43
C ALA A 129 -27.52 1.84 -5.00
N ALA A 130 -27.76 3.04 -4.48
CA ALA A 130 -27.04 4.24 -4.87
C ALA A 130 -25.56 4.17 -4.49
N HIS A 131 -25.22 3.59 -3.33
CA HIS A 131 -23.85 3.38 -2.92
C HIS A 131 -23.11 2.42 -3.85
N ILE A 132 -23.70 1.27 -4.16
CA ILE A 132 -23.13 0.29 -5.10
C ILE A 132 -22.93 0.92 -6.48
N ALA A 133 -23.91 1.68 -6.98
CA ALA A 133 -23.80 2.38 -8.25
C ALA A 133 -22.65 3.40 -8.25
N SER A 134 -22.47 4.14 -7.16
CA SER A 134 -21.34 5.08 -6.97
C SER A 134 -20.00 4.35 -7.02
N VAL A 135 -19.85 3.23 -6.31
CA VAL A 135 -18.61 2.43 -6.34
C VAL A 135 -18.31 1.93 -7.75
N ARG A 136 -19.31 1.39 -8.46
CA ARG A 136 -19.16 0.93 -9.86
C ARG A 136 -18.77 2.05 -10.82
N GLN A 137 -19.34 3.24 -10.63
CA GLN A 137 -18.98 4.42 -11.42
C GLN A 137 -17.51 4.79 -11.21
N HIS A 138 -17.05 4.87 -9.96
CA HIS A 138 -15.65 5.20 -9.65
C HIS A 138 -14.68 4.14 -10.17
N VAL A 139 -15.01 2.85 -10.08
CA VAL A 139 -14.23 1.78 -10.73
C VAL A 139 -14.08 2.03 -12.22
N THR A 140 -15.18 2.41 -12.89
CA THR A 140 -15.16 2.66 -14.34
C THR A 140 -14.34 3.90 -14.69
N GLU A 141 -14.49 4.98 -13.92
CA GLU A 141 -13.73 6.22 -14.12
C GLU A 141 -12.24 6.00 -13.89
N LEU A 142 -11.87 5.27 -12.83
CA LEU A 142 -10.50 4.99 -12.48
C LEU A 142 -9.83 4.06 -13.51
N GLY A 143 -10.52 3.03 -13.98
CA GLY A 143 -10.04 2.14 -15.03
C GLY A 143 -9.75 2.86 -16.35
N ARG A 144 -10.49 3.94 -16.66
CA ARG A 144 -10.27 4.77 -17.87
C ARG A 144 -9.04 5.68 -17.78
N LYS A 145 -8.54 5.98 -16.59
CA LYS A 145 -7.38 6.87 -16.42
C LYS A 145 -6.07 6.24 -16.89
N GLU A 146 -6.02 4.91 -17.04
CA GLU A 146 -4.90 4.15 -17.60
C GLU A 146 -3.52 4.53 -17.01
N TYR A 147 -3.45 4.78 -15.70
CA TYR A 147 -2.20 5.16 -15.02
C TYR A 147 -1.07 4.17 -15.27
N GLN A 148 -1.37 2.89 -15.43
CA GLN A 148 -0.42 1.81 -15.69
C GLN A 148 0.34 1.97 -17.00
N ARG A 149 -0.21 2.65 -17.99
CA ARG A 149 0.49 2.92 -19.25
C ARG A 149 1.59 3.98 -19.15
N ARG A 150 1.60 4.74 -18.07
CA ARG A 150 2.41 5.95 -17.90
C ARG A 150 3.45 5.84 -16.80
N LEU A 151 3.22 4.96 -15.89
CA LEU A 151 4.14 4.58 -14.83
C LEU A 151 4.67 3.18 -15.13
N ASN A 152 5.84 2.83 -14.67
CA ASN A 152 6.31 1.45 -14.70
C ASN A 152 5.53 0.62 -13.67
N SER A 153 4.21 0.57 -13.87
CA SER A 153 3.24 0.08 -12.91
C SER A 153 2.88 -1.38 -13.20
N PRO A 154 2.57 -2.19 -12.17
CA PRO A 154 1.77 -3.39 -12.36
C PRO A 154 0.45 -3.02 -13.06
N ASP A 155 -0.16 -3.97 -13.73
CA ASP A 155 -1.36 -3.77 -14.56
C ASP A 155 -2.62 -3.38 -13.78
N PHE A 156 -2.51 -2.72 -12.62
CA PHE A 156 -3.67 -2.35 -11.80
C PHE A 156 -3.46 -1.06 -11.01
N VAL A 157 -4.58 -0.46 -10.60
CA VAL A 157 -4.67 0.71 -9.73
C VAL A 157 -5.49 0.35 -8.50
N ILE A 158 -5.13 0.86 -7.33
CA ILE A 158 -5.89 0.63 -6.10
C ILE A 158 -6.91 1.75 -5.93
N MET A 159 -8.17 1.38 -5.84
CA MET A 159 -9.27 2.25 -5.43
C MET A 159 -9.50 2.12 -3.93
N PHE A 160 -9.19 3.16 -3.19
CA PHE A 160 -9.32 3.17 -1.74
C PHE A 160 -10.70 3.69 -1.32
N ILE A 161 -11.45 2.87 -0.57
CA ILE A 161 -12.69 3.26 0.09
C ILE A 161 -12.38 3.53 1.57
N PRO A 162 -12.40 4.79 2.04
CA PRO A 162 -11.90 5.17 3.36
C PRO A 162 -12.83 4.78 4.52
N ASN A 163 -13.73 3.83 4.31
CA ASN A 163 -14.69 3.37 5.31
C ASN A 163 -14.89 1.86 5.18
N GLU A 164 -14.51 1.09 6.19
CA GLU A 164 -14.60 -0.38 6.20
C GLU A 164 -16.04 -0.87 6.04
N PRO A 165 -17.04 -0.36 6.82
CA PRO A 165 -18.44 -0.73 6.63
C PRO A 165 -18.99 -0.42 5.23
N ALA A 166 -18.60 0.70 4.61
CA ALA A 166 -19.01 1.05 3.26
C ALA A 166 -18.44 0.08 2.22
N PHE A 167 -17.18 -0.29 2.35
CA PHE A 167 -16.54 -1.31 1.53
C PHE A 167 -17.26 -2.65 1.66
N LEU A 168 -17.52 -3.12 2.88
CA LEU A 168 -18.21 -4.38 3.12
C LEU A 168 -19.64 -4.36 2.58
N ALA A 169 -20.38 -3.26 2.77
CA ALA A 169 -21.75 -3.12 2.25
C ALA A 169 -21.80 -3.24 0.73
N ALA A 170 -20.84 -2.65 0.00
CA ALA A 170 -20.79 -2.79 -1.45
C ALA A 170 -20.50 -4.23 -1.88
N LEU A 171 -19.49 -4.90 -1.30
CA LEU A 171 -19.09 -6.24 -1.71
C LEU A 171 -20.08 -7.34 -1.33
N GLN A 172 -20.72 -7.22 -0.17
CA GLN A 172 -21.70 -8.20 0.29
C GLN A 172 -23.00 -8.18 -0.53
N ASN A 173 -23.38 -7.01 -1.04
CA ASN A 173 -24.63 -6.84 -1.78
C ASN A 173 -24.44 -6.86 -3.32
N ASP A 174 -23.20 -6.82 -3.79
CA ASP A 174 -22.85 -6.97 -5.20
C ASP A 174 -21.57 -7.83 -5.34
N THR A 175 -21.78 -9.13 -5.42
CA THR A 175 -20.67 -10.10 -5.48
C THR A 175 -19.87 -10.05 -6.78
N ALA A 176 -20.41 -9.44 -7.85
CA ALA A 176 -19.74 -9.29 -9.13
C ALA A 176 -18.83 -8.04 -9.17
N ILE A 177 -19.00 -7.09 -8.23
CA ILE A 177 -18.30 -5.81 -8.28
C ILE A 177 -16.77 -5.97 -8.25
N TRP A 178 -16.29 -6.98 -7.53
CA TRP A 178 -14.88 -7.26 -7.43
C TRP A 178 -14.28 -7.77 -8.76
N SER A 179 -14.91 -8.74 -9.40
CA SER A 179 -14.47 -9.27 -10.69
C SER A 179 -14.55 -8.21 -11.79
N ASP A 180 -15.66 -7.44 -11.83
CA ASP A 180 -15.84 -6.36 -12.79
C ASP A 180 -14.80 -5.23 -12.60
N ALA A 181 -14.36 -4.96 -11.38
CA ALA A 181 -13.29 -4.02 -11.09
C ALA A 181 -11.94 -4.57 -11.56
N TYR A 182 -11.66 -5.83 -11.27
CA TYR A 182 -10.42 -6.50 -11.67
C TYR A 182 -10.26 -6.56 -13.20
N ASP A 183 -11.33 -6.82 -13.94
CA ASP A 183 -11.34 -6.78 -15.41
C ASP A 183 -10.97 -5.39 -15.95
N LYS A 184 -11.29 -4.34 -15.22
CA LYS A 184 -10.92 -2.95 -15.51
C LYS A 184 -9.56 -2.55 -14.92
N LYS A 185 -8.80 -3.51 -14.39
CA LYS A 185 -7.50 -3.26 -13.76
C LYS A 185 -7.59 -2.37 -12.51
N VAL A 186 -8.69 -2.47 -11.78
CA VAL A 186 -8.91 -1.76 -10.52
C VAL A 186 -9.06 -2.77 -9.38
N ILE A 187 -8.29 -2.59 -8.32
CA ILE A 187 -8.42 -3.35 -7.07
C ILE A 187 -9.08 -2.46 -6.04
N ILE A 188 -10.25 -2.90 -5.54
CA ILE A 188 -10.97 -2.17 -4.49
C ILE A 188 -10.36 -2.55 -3.14
N SER A 189 -9.99 -1.55 -2.34
CA SER A 189 -9.34 -1.74 -1.05
C SER A 189 -10.02 -0.95 0.06
N SER A 190 -10.12 -1.55 1.23
CA SER A 190 -10.52 -0.92 2.48
C SER A 190 -9.32 -0.44 3.29
N PRO A 191 -9.51 0.31 4.39
CA PRO A 191 -8.43 0.70 5.30
C PRO A 191 -7.60 -0.49 5.80
N THR A 192 -8.25 -1.55 6.25
CA THR A 192 -7.58 -2.77 6.74
C THR A 192 -6.78 -3.46 5.65
N ASN A 193 -7.36 -3.63 4.47
CA ASN A 193 -6.70 -4.28 3.35
C ASN A 193 -5.51 -3.44 2.84
N LEU A 194 -5.68 -2.13 2.76
CA LEU A 194 -4.61 -1.23 2.33
C LEU A 194 -3.43 -1.27 3.29
N PHE A 195 -3.68 -1.20 4.61
CA PHE A 195 -2.61 -1.30 5.61
C PHE A 195 -1.85 -2.63 5.49
N ALA A 196 -2.54 -3.75 5.33
CA ALA A 196 -1.90 -5.05 5.13
C ALA A 196 -1.02 -5.08 3.88
N LEU A 197 -1.50 -4.50 2.77
CA LEU A 197 -0.75 -4.39 1.52
C LEU A 197 0.50 -3.51 1.71
N LEU A 198 0.38 -2.35 2.35
CA LEU A 198 1.51 -1.46 2.61
C LEU A 198 2.57 -2.14 3.50
N LYS A 199 2.14 -2.97 4.45
CA LYS A 199 3.04 -3.76 5.27
C LYS A 199 3.84 -4.77 4.46
N LEU A 200 3.17 -5.47 3.54
CA LEU A 200 3.86 -6.37 2.60
C LEU A 200 4.87 -5.61 1.73
N VAL A 201 4.53 -4.42 1.28
CA VAL A 201 5.46 -3.56 0.52
C VAL A 201 6.66 -3.14 1.37
N ALA A 202 6.44 -2.77 2.64
CA ALA A 202 7.54 -2.45 3.55
C ALA A 202 8.48 -3.66 3.76
N ASP A 203 7.93 -4.86 3.87
CA ASP A 203 8.74 -6.08 3.97
C ASP A 203 9.49 -6.39 2.66
N LEU A 204 8.88 -6.17 1.49
CA LEU A 204 9.57 -6.27 0.20
C LEU A 204 10.78 -5.33 0.12
N TRP A 205 10.67 -4.10 0.61
CA TRP A 205 11.79 -3.16 0.67
C TRP A 205 12.89 -3.66 1.60
N LYS A 206 12.56 -4.17 2.79
CA LYS A 206 13.54 -4.77 3.71
C LYS A 206 14.30 -5.91 3.05
N TYR A 207 13.62 -6.83 2.35
CA TYR A 207 14.26 -7.94 1.65
C TYR A 207 15.17 -7.44 0.52
N ASN A 208 14.73 -6.46 -0.27
CA ASN A 208 15.53 -5.87 -1.33
C ASN A 208 16.81 -5.21 -0.80
N ASP A 209 16.73 -4.51 0.32
CA ASP A 209 17.88 -3.87 0.95
C ASP A 209 18.85 -4.89 1.56
N GLN A 210 18.35 -5.98 2.15
CA GLN A 210 19.17 -7.08 2.62
C GLN A 210 19.90 -7.78 1.48
N ASP A 211 19.24 -8.01 0.34
CA ASP A 211 19.86 -8.62 -0.84
C ASP A 211 20.98 -7.72 -1.42
N LYS A 212 20.74 -6.40 -1.51
CA LYS A 212 21.76 -5.43 -1.91
C LYS A 212 22.96 -5.45 -0.97
N ASN A 213 22.75 -5.38 0.33
CA ASN A 213 23.80 -5.42 1.32
C ASN A 213 24.62 -6.72 1.24
N THR A 214 23.97 -7.86 1.02
CA THR A 214 24.63 -9.15 0.85
C THR A 214 25.53 -9.16 -0.38
N LYS A 215 25.06 -8.61 -1.51
CA LYS A 215 25.86 -8.48 -2.73
C LYS A 215 27.04 -7.52 -2.56
N GLU A 216 26.86 -6.40 -1.86
CA GLU A 216 27.93 -5.45 -1.54
C GLU A 216 29.00 -6.07 -0.63
N ILE A 217 28.59 -6.82 0.39
CA ILE A 217 29.51 -7.54 1.29
C ILE A 217 30.30 -8.58 0.49
N ALA A 218 29.66 -9.35 -0.37
CA ALA A 218 30.33 -10.33 -1.23
C ALA A 218 31.33 -9.66 -2.18
N ALA A 219 30.98 -8.55 -2.80
CA ALA A 219 31.87 -7.79 -3.68
C ALA A 219 33.06 -7.18 -2.92
N CYS A 220 32.83 -6.69 -1.69
CA CYS A 220 33.88 -6.21 -0.82
C CYS A 220 34.85 -7.33 -0.40
N GLY A 221 34.30 -8.50 -0.05
CA GLY A 221 35.07 -9.70 0.26
C GLY A 221 35.95 -10.16 -0.90
N LEU A 222 35.44 -10.12 -2.13
CA LEU A 222 36.20 -10.44 -3.34
C LEU A 222 37.38 -9.46 -3.52
N LYS A 223 37.14 -8.16 -3.42
CA LYS A 223 38.18 -7.15 -3.50
C LYS A 223 39.26 -7.33 -2.44
N LEU A 224 38.89 -7.64 -1.20
CA LEU A 224 39.82 -7.92 -0.12
C LEU A 224 40.70 -9.14 -0.45
N TYR A 225 40.11 -10.21 -0.97
CA TYR A 225 40.80 -11.42 -1.42
C TYR A 225 41.81 -11.08 -2.53
N GLU A 226 41.42 -10.33 -3.56
CA GLU A 226 42.32 -9.89 -4.66
C GLU A 226 43.50 -9.07 -4.13
N GLN A 227 43.28 -8.17 -3.18
CA GLN A 227 44.32 -7.39 -2.54
C GLN A 227 45.28 -8.25 -1.73
N LEU A 228 44.76 -9.27 -1.03
CA LEU A 228 45.59 -10.23 -0.26
C LEU A 228 46.50 -11.04 -1.20
N VAL A 229 45.94 -11.55 -2.32
CA VAL A 229 46.71 -12.26 -3.34
C VAL A 229 47.82 -11.37 -3.93
N ALA A 230 47.49 -10.14 -4.27
CA ALA A 230 48.49 -9.19 -4.79
C ALA A 230 49.58 -8.88 -3.73
N PHE A 231 49.22 -8.76 -2.46
CA PHE A 231 50.14 -8.56 -1.36
C PHE A 231 51.09 -9.75 -1.16
N THR A 232 50.56 -10.99 -1.18
CA THR A 232 51.39 -12.21 -1.06
C THR A 232 52.34 -12.36 -2.23
N ALA A 233 51.92 -12.09 -3.47
CA ALA A 233 52.77 -12.09 -4.64
C ALA A 233 53.88 -11.05 -4.56
N SER A 234 53.60 -9.87 -4.01
CA SER A 234 54.63 -8.83 -3.77
C SER A 234 55.65 -9.25 -2.71
N LEU A 235 55.22 -9.94 -1.64
CA LEU A 235 56.11 -10.48 -0.62
C LEU A 235 57.01 -11.59 -1.17
N GLU A 236 56.50 -12.48 -2.00
CA GLU A 236 57.30 -13.49 -2.69
C GLU A 236 58.36 -12.86 -3.59
N GLY A 237 58.00 -11.79 -4.33
CA GLY A 237 58.94 -11.03 -5.14
C GLY A 237 60.06 -10.38 -4.34
N VAL A 238 59.78 -9.89 -3.11
CA VAL A 238 60.80 -9.37 -2.21
C VAL A 238 61.70 -10.48 -1.69
N GLY A 239 61.13 -11.66 -1.34
CA GLY A 239 61.91 -12.82 -0.90
C GLY A 239 62.92 -13.27 -1.95
N THR A 240 62.49 -13.39 -3.21
CA THR A 240 63.37 -13.78 -4.32
C THR A 240 64.41 -12.74 -4.72
N ALA A 241 64.28 -11.48 -4.31
CA ALA A 241 65.26 -10.41 -4.55
C ALA A 241 66.34 -10.31 -3.43
N LEU A 242 66.15 -11.03 -2.32
CA LEU A 242 67.08 -11.08 -1.18
C LEU A 242 67.97 -12.34 -1.14
N ASP A 243 67.63 -13.34 -1.95
CA ASP A 243 68.46 -14.51 -2.23
C ASP A 243 69.41 -14.27 -3.42
#